data_442eccef569db3c3552525b70bbd8b18
#
_entry.id   442eccef569db3c3552525b70bbd8b18
#
_cell.length_a   1.000
_cell.length_b   1.000
_cell.length_c   1.000
_cell.angle_alpha   90.00
_cell.angle_beta   90.00
_cell.angle_gamma   90.00
#
_symmetry.space_group_name_H-M   'P 1'
#
loop_
_entity.id
_entity.type
_entity.pdbx_description
1 polymer ?
#
loop_
_entity_poly.entity_id
_entity_poly.type
_entity_poly.pdbx_seq_one_letter_code
_entity_poly.pdbx_strand_id
1 'polypeptide(L)'
;MGLWSLVGGLVGIFFWRWFQYWQRLFKQPRLAPRSIPIGIDYHQTIEAKALHIAADNLQAGLEKRILAEGQEKLVLCAGPRNFREPWARDFGFASFGLAELEQFQAIKETLELFLIHQRPSGQFPVKVHSTNILDRYLHSLFSREQPTSAPLKPKYITAHNTISLDGNALLVIAALNYVTQSGDTAFLHYHWPALKQAIVWLEAHAKEKDHLLFQSPFSDWADSIARRGRVLYTNVIYWKALHELALAGRQYGYKAEAKNFDTKAEQVKQAINGHFWRADLGYFVTNQVFDNLSSSGNLLAIAWDLTTPAQSHSILDRMNEFGMANPVPTQVVHRAYPHNFIALENRLGGIANYHTSAAWLWLGAWHVIALARMERLAEAELLLYRMGRVVVRDGTVHEVYAPTGHHLSSFWYTSEAPLTWSAGLIVYASYVYGRHVAQAQQQGKDFSAI
;
A
#
# COMPACT_ATOMS: atom_id res chain seq x y z
N MET A 1 5.97 -14.44 44.35
CA MET A 1 5.72 -15.14 43.05
C MET A 1 7.02 -15.14 42.28
N GLY A 2 7.65 -16.28 42.23
CA GLY A 2 9.06 -16.35 41.94
C GLY A 2 9.41 -16.54 40.47
N LEU A 3 10.70 -16.44 40.17
CA LEU A 3 11.38 -16.64 38.89
C LEU A 3 10.85 -17.86 38.13
N TRP A 4 10.46 -18.93 38.83
CA TRP A 4 9.89 -20.15 38.27
C TRP A 4 8.52 -20.01 37.59
N SER A 5 7.66 -19.09 38.04
CA SER A 5 6.38 -18.83 37.36
C SER A 5 6.57 -18.03 36.07
N LEU A 6 7.57 -17.15 36.02
CA LEU A 6 7.96 -16.43 34.80
C LEU A 6 8.60 -17.38 33.77
N VAL A 7 9.50 -18.25 34.21
CA VAL A 7 10.13 -19.26 33.34
C VAL A 7 9.09 -20.24 32.79
N GLY A 8 8.18 -20.73 33.65
CA GLY A 8 7.10 -21.62 33.22
C GLY A 8 6.16 -20.97 32.21
N GLY A 9 5.85 -19.67 32.39
CA GLY A 9 5.05 -18.90 31.44
C GLY A 9 5.74 -18.74 30.08
N LEU A 10 7.04 -18.43 30.05
CA LEU A 10 7.82 -18.28 28.82
C LEU A 10 7.95 -19.63 28.07
N VAL A 11 8.17 -20.73 28.80
CA VAL A 11 8.23 -22.09 28.23
C VAL A 11 6.86 -22.46 27.64
N GLY A 12 5.76 -22.18 28.34
CA GLY A 12 4.40 -22.42 27.82
C GLY A 12 4.10 -21.63 26.54
N ILE A 13 4.49 -20.36 26.50
CA ILE A 13 4.36 -19.51 25.30
C ILE A 13 5.19 -20.09 24.14
N PHE A 14 6.42 -20.54 24.41
CA PHE A 14 7.29 -21.13 23.41
C PHE A 14 6.67 -22.38 22.81
N PHE A 15 6.21 -23.35 23.61
CA PHE A 15 5.58 -24.57 23.13
C PHE A 15 4.27 -24.31 22.37
N TRP A 16 3.44 -23.37 22.83
CA TRP A 16 2.22 -22.98 22.15
C TRP A 16 2.50 -22.36 20.77
N ARG A 17 3.49 -21.46 20.66
CA ARG A 17 3.93 -20.86 19.39
C ARG A 17 4.53 -21.92 18.46
N TRP A 18 5.34 -22.83 19.00
CA TRP A 18 5.91 -23.94 18.25
C TRP A 18 4.83 -24.84 17.68
N PHE A 19 3.82 -25.20 18.48
CA PHE A 19 2.68 -26.00 18.03
C PHE A 19 1.87 -25.27 16.94
N GLN A 20 1.57 -23.99 17.10
CA GLN A 20 0.89 -23.17 16.08
C GLN A 20 1.70 -23.05 14.78
N TYR A 21 3.01 -22.89 14.89
CA TYR A 21 3.90 -22.84 13.72
C TYR A 21 3.84 -24.14 12.92
N TRP A 22 3.94 -25.30 13.58
CA TRP A 22 3.81 -26.59 12.94
C TRP A 22 2.42 -26.83 12.36
N GLN A 23 1.36 -26.50 13.07
CA GLN A 23 0.00 -26.61 12.52
C GLN A 23 -0.18 -25.79 11.23
N ARG A 24 0.41 -24.61 11.15
CA ARG A 24 0.38 -23.78 9.94
C ARG A 24 1.14 -24.43 8.78
N LEU A 25 2.33 -24.94 9.02
CA LEU A 25 3.12 -25.65 8.01
C LEU A 25 2.38 -26.85 7.40
N PHE A 26 1.69 -27.62 8.22
CA PHE A 26 0.96 -28.81 7.76
C PHE A 26 -0.41 -28.50 7.15
N LYS A 27 -1.05 -27.39 7.50
CA LYS A 27 -2.39 -27.02 7.02
C LYS A 27 -2.40 -26.19 5.74
N GLN A 28 -1.24 -25.73 5.25
CA GLN A 28 -1.20 -24.92 4.03
C GLN A 28 -1.43 -25.81 2.79
N PRO A 29 -2.55 -25.63 2.07
CA PRO A 29 -2.78 -26.39 0.84
C PRO A 29 -1.78 -25.95 -0.25
N ARG A 30 -1.25 -26.89 -1.01
CA ARG A 30 -0.39 -26.60 -2.16
C ARG A 30 -1.23 -25.93 -3.27
N LEU A 31 -0.67 -24.93 -3.93
CA LEU A 31 -1.28 -24.35 -5.13
C LEU A 31 -1.37 -25.41 -6.22
N ALA A 32 -2.58 -25.79 -6.63
CA ALA A 32 -2.78 -26.70 -7.74
C ALA A 32 -2.32 -26.06 -9.07
N PRO A 33 -1.78 -26.83 -10.03
CA PRO A 33 -1.53 -26.32 -11.37
C PRO A 33 -2.83 -25.89 -12.04
N ARG A 34 -2.74 -24.94 -12.98
CA ARG A 34 -3.90 -24.42 -13.71
C ARG A 34 -4.51 -25.53 -14.56
N SER A 35 -5.74 -25.94 -14.28
CA SER A 35 -6.64 -26.53 -15.28
C SER A 35 -7.58 -25.44 -15.74
N ILE A 36 -7.65 -25.17 -17.04
CA ILE A 36 -8.61 -24.22 -17.62
C ILE A 36 -9.93 -24.98 -17.79
N PRO A 37 -11.00 -24.62 -17.04
CA PRO A 37 -12.31 -25.21 -17.29
C PRO A 37 -12.91 -24.55 -18.56
N ILE A 38 -13.34 -25.36 -19.49
CA ILE A 38 -14.10 -24.93 -20.66
C ILE A 38 -15.56 -24.76 -20.22
N GLY A 39 -16.13 -23.56 -20.36
CA GLY A 39 -17.54 -23.25 -20.04
C GLY A 39 -17.72 -22.68 -18.63
N ILE A 40 -17.34 -21.43 -18.39
CA ILE A 40 -17.42 -20.76 -17.08
C ILE A 40 -18.60 -19.80 -17.04
N ASP A 41 -19.48 -20.02 -16.05
CA ASP A 41 -20.37 -18.98 -15.54
C ASP A 41 -19.50 -17.90 -14.87
N TYR A 42 -19.53 -16.67 -15.39
CA TYR A 42 -18.68 -15.53 -14.98
C TYR A 42 -18.76 -15.24 -13.47
N HIS A 43 -19.86 -15.58 -12.81
CA HIS A 43 -20.05 -15.46 -11.37
C HIS A 43 -19.23 -16.46 -10.53
N GLN A 44 -18.58 -17.44 -11.15
CA GLN A 44 -17.79 -18.47 -10.47
C GLN A 44 -16.29 -18.38 -10.70
N THR A 45 -15.78 -17.37 -11.40
CA THR A 45 -14.35 -17.23 -11.64
C THR A 45 -13.56 -17.00 -10.33
N ILE A 46 -12.29 -17.39 -10.34
CA ILE A 46 -11.38 -17.15 -9.21
C ILE A 46 -11.25 -15.66 -8.94
N GLU A 47 -11.20 -14.83 -9.98
CA GLU A 47 -11.08 -13.38 -9.91
C GLU A 47 -12.33 -12.75 -9.26
N ALA A 48 -13.52 -13.19 -9.66
CA ALA A 48 -14.77 -12.71 -9.06
C ALA A 48 -14.90 -13.09 -7.59
N LYS A 49 -14.52 -14.33 -7.23
CA LYS A 49 -14.50 -14.77 -5.82
C LYS A 49 -13.47 -13.97 -5.01
N ALA A 50 -12.28 -13.72 -5.58
CA ALA A 50 -11.25 -12.94 -4.91
C ALA A 50 -11.67 -11.47 -4.72
N LEU A 51 -12.35 -10.88 -5.71
CA LEU A 51 -12.92 -9.53 -5.61
C LEU A 51 -13.94 -9.45 -4.46
N HIS A 52 -14.83 -10.44 -4.36
CA HIS A 52 -15.82 -10.51 -3.28
C HIS A 52 -15.13 -10.61 -1.91
N ILE A 53 -14.17 -11.54 -1.74
CA ILE A 53 -13.40 -11.67 -0.50
C ILE A 53 -12.66 -10.36 -0.17
N ALA A 54 -12.07 -9.69 -1.16
CA ALA A 54 -11.36 -8.45 -0.96
C ALA A 54 -12.32 -7.31 -0.52
N ALA A 55 -13.49 -7.21 -1.14
CA ALA A 55 -14.53 -6.25 -0.75
C ALA A 55 -15.03 -6.49 0.69
N ASP A 56 -15.31 -7.74 1.06
CA ASP A 56 -15.70 -8.10 2.41
C ASP A 56 -14.59 -7.78 3.43
N ASN A 57 -13.33 -8.08 3.10
CA ASN A 57 -12.19 -7.78 3.96
C ASN A 57 -11.97 -6.27 4.15
N LEU A 58 -12.18 -5.48 3.10
CA LEU A 58 -12.11 -4.03 3.16
C LEU A 58 -13.21 -3.45 4.05
N GLN A 59 -14.45 -3.92 3.88
CA GLN A 59 -15.58 -3.50 4.70
C GLN A 59 -15.42 -3.92 6.16
N ALA A 60 -14.90 -5.11 6.44
CA ALA A 60 -14.61 -5.58 7.80
C ALA A 60 -13.57 -4.72 8.53
N GLY A 61 -12.74 -3.96 7.80
CA GLY A 61 -11.82 -2.99 8.38
C GLY A 61 -12.46 -1.66 8.79
N LEU A 62 -13.73 -1.42 8.45
CA LEU A 62 -14.47 -0.22 8.86
C LEU A 62 -15.01 -0.39 10.28
N GLU A 63 -14.51 0.42 11.19
CA GLU A 63 -14.86 0.35 12.61
C GLU A 63 -15.31 1.72 13.14
N LYS A 64 -16.31 1.72 14.01
CA LYS A 64 -16.64 2.89 14.82
C LYS A 64 -15.62 3.04 15.94
N ARG A 65 -14.96 4.17 15.98
CA ARG A 65 -13.91 4.46 16.96
C ARG A 65 -14.18 5.79 17.68
N ILE A 66 -13.84 5.83 18.96
CA ILE A 66 -14.07 6.98 19.82
C ILE A 66 -12.84 7.88 19.79
N LEU A 67 -13.05 9.18 19.60
CA LEU A 67 -12.04 10.23 19.72
C LEU A 67 -11.87 10.64 21.19
N ALA A 68 -10.79 11.38 21.50
CA ALA A 68 -10.52 11.87 22.86
C ALA A 68 -11.67 12.72 23.43
N GLU A 69 -12.44 13.39 22.58
CA GLU A 69 -13.57 14.25 22.94
C GLU A 69 -14.90 13.49 23.05
N GLY A 70 -14.89 12.16 22.95
CA GLY A 70 -16.08 11.31 23.03
C GLY A 70 -16.86 11.21 21.70
N GLN A 71 -16.44 11.87 20.64
CA GLN A 71 -17.05 11.75 19.33
C GLN A 71 -16.75 10.38 18.71
N GLU A 72 -17.76 9.75 18.12
CA GLU A 72 -17.61 8.50 17.34
C GLU A 72 -17.40 8.82 15.85
N LYS A 73 -16.44 8.12 15.22
CA LYS A 73 -16.23 8.19 13.77
C LYS A 73 -16.09 6.79 13.18
N LEU A 74 -16.65 6.62 11.98
CA LEU A 74 -16.46 5.42 11.17
C LEU A 74 -15.14 5.55 10.42
N VAL A 75 -14.15 4.72 10.79
CA VAL A 75 -12.80 4.84 10.25
C VAL A 75 -12.29 3.50 9.73
N LEU A 76 -11.37 3.54 8.76
CA LEU A 76 -10.70 2.36 8.25
C LEU A 76 -9.48 2.03 9.13
N CYS A 77 -9.51 0.83 9.74
CA CYS A 77 -8.37 0.21 10.40
C CYS A 77 -7.59 -0.66 9.41
N ALA A 78 -6.26 -0.71 9.52
CA ALA A 78 -5.42 -1.42 8.55
C ALA A 78 -5.51 -2.95 8.66
N GLY A 79 -5.73 -3.48 9.88
CA GLY A 79 -5.91 -4.92 10.10
C GLY A 79 -6.26 -5.22 11.57
N PRO A 80 -6.83 -6.40 11.89
CA PRO A 80 -7.45 -6.65 13.20
C PRO A 80 -6.44 -6.93 14.33
N ARG A 81 -5.23 -7.42 14.02
CA ARG A 81 -4.27 -7.88 15.04
C ARG A 81 -3.15 -6.88 15.30
N ASN A 82 -2.25 -6.69 14.32
CA ASN A 82 -1.09 -5.80 14.49
C ASN A 82 -1.40 -4.34 14.17
N PHE A 83 -2.45 -4.11 13.36
CA PHE A 83 -2.72 -2.82 12.72
C PHE A 83 -4.18 -2.39 12.89
N ARG A 84 -4.86 -2.73 14.01
CA ARG A 84 -6.25 -2.35 14.25
C ARG A 84 -6.40 -0.87 14.61
N GLU A 85 -5.84 -0.04 13.75
CA GLU A 85 -5.75 1.41 13.89
C GLU A 85 -5.78 2.07 12.51
N PRO A 86 -6.29 3.29 12.37
CA PRO A 86 -6.11 4.09 11.15
C PRO A 86 -4.65 4.47 10.94
N TRP A 87 -4.08 3.99 9.82
CA TRP A 87 -2.75 4.34 9.36
C TRP A 87 -2.85 5.21 8.11
N ALA A 88 -2.12 6.32 8.06
CA ALA A 88 -2.19 7.28 6.94
C ALA A 88 -1.87 6.65 5.58
N ARG A 89 -0.84 5.80 5.53
CA ARG A 89 -0.44 5.10 4.31
C ARG A 89 -1.46 4.07 3.87
N ASP A 90 -1.87 3.21 4.80
CA ASP A 90 -2.81 2.12 4.52
C ASP A 90 -4.15 2.67 4.04
N PHE A 91 -4.67 3.64 4.76
CA PHE A 91 -5.90 4.33 4.36
C PHE A 91 -5.74 5.07 3.02
N GLY A 92 -4.61 5.79 2.82
CA GLY A 92 -4.34 6.52 1.60
C GLY A 92 -4.49 5.65 0.35
N PHE A 93 -3.98 4.42 0.39
CA PHE A 93 -4.14 3.47 -0.71
C PHE A 93 -5.49 2.74 -0.70
N ALA A 94 -5.98 2.31 0.46
CA ALA A 94 -7.25 1.59 0.54
C ALA A 94 -8.46 2.46 0.13
N SER A 95 -8.34 3.79 0.26
CA SER A 95 -9.38 4.76 -0.11
C SER A 95 -9.82 4.65 -1.57
N PHE A 96 -8.94 4.22 -2.48
CA PHE A 96 -9.30 3.98 -3.87
C PHE A 96 -10.33 2.86 -4.00
N GLY A 97 -10.15 1.74 -3.29
CA GLY A 97 -11.11 0.65 -3.28
C GLY A 97 -12.41 0.99 -2.55
N LEU A 98 -12.33 1.76 -1.46
CA LEU A 98 -13.53 2.27 -0.78
C LEU A 98 -14.35 3.19 -1.71
N ALA A 99 -13.71 4.00 -2.55
CA ALA A 99 -14.39 4.85 -3.52
C ALA A 99 -15.11 4.03 -4.60
N GLU A 100 -14.51 2.94 -5.11
CA GLU A 100 -15.18 2.02 -6.06
C GLU A 100 -16.40 1.32 -5.44
N LEU A 101 -16.41 1.14 -4.12
CA LEU A 101 -17.54 0.59 -3.35
C LEU A 101 -18.48 1.66 -2.81
N GLU A 102 -18.31 2.93 -3.22
CA GLU A 102 -19.12 4.09 -2.81
C GLU A 102 -19.18 4.30 -1.28
N GLN A 103 -18.15 3.85 -0.54
CA GLN A 103 -18.06 4.01 0.92
C GLN A 103 -17.60 5.44 1.31
N PHE A 104 -18.22 6.46 0.71
CA PHE A 104 -17.81 7.86 0.81
C PHE A 104 -17.87 8.42 2.23
N GLN A 105 -18.82 7.99 3.05
CA GLN A 105 -18.88 8.41 4.45
C GLN A 105 -17.65 7.94 5.23
N ALA A 106 -17.28 6.67 5.08
CA ALA A 106 -16.11 6.13 5.76
C ALA A 106 -14.81 6.81 5.31
N ILE A 107 -14.69 7.13 4.00
CA ILE A 107 -13.55 7.89 3.47
C ILE A 107 -13.51 9.27 4.12
N LYS A 108 -14.63 10.00 4.11
CA LYS A 108 -14.74 11.35 4.68
C LYS A 108 -14.37 11.37 6.17
N GLU A 109 -14.97 10.50 6.96
CA GLU A 109 -14.73 10.45 8.41
C GLU A 109 -13.30 10.05 8.76
N THR A 110 -12.69 9.14 7.96
CA THR A 110 -11.27 8.80 8.14
C THR A 110 -10.35 9.97 7.74
N LEU A 111 -10.65 10.69 6.67
CA LEU A 111 -9.92 11.91 6.29
C LEU A 111 -10.02 12.98 7.38
N GLU A 112 -11.23 13.24 7.87
CA GLU A 112 -11.46 14.20 8.95
C GLU A 112 -10.70 13.82 10.22
N LEU A 113 -10.60 12.51 10.56
CA LEU A 113 -9.78 12.04 11.68
C LEU A 113 -8.31 12.49 11.53
N PHE A 114 -7.72 12.38 10.33
CA PHE A 114 -6.35 12.82 10.10
C PHE A 114 -6.25 14.35 10.06
N LEU A 115 -7.22 15.05 9.48
CA LEU A 115 -7.26 16.51 9.35
C LEU A 115 -7.34 17.21 10.70
N ILE A 116 -8.18 16.74 11.65
CA ILE A 116 -8.25 17.33 12.99
C ILE A 116 -6.96 17.14 13.80
N HIS A 117 -6.16 16.14 13.43
CA HIS A 117 -4.86 15.88 14.05
C HIS A 117 -3.68 16.43 13.23
N GLN A 118 -3.92 17.23 12.18
CA GLN A 118 -2.83 17.87 11.46
C GLN A 118 -2.15 18.91 12.35
N ARG A 119 -0.82 18.85 12.43
CA ARG A 119 -0.04 19.87 13.15
C ARG A 119 -0.05 21.21 12.40
N PRO A 120 0.17 22.34 13.08
CA PRO A 120 0.31 23.65 12.43
C PRO A 120 1.42 23.69 11.37
N SER A 121 2.43 22.82 11.49
CA SER A 121 3.47 22.66 10.46
C SER A 121 2.96 22.05 9.16
N GLY A 122 1.80 21.40 9.15
CA GLY A 122 1.25 20.64 8.03
C GLY A 122 1.47 19.13 8.12
N GLN A 123 2.19 18.65 9.16
CA GLN A 123 2.42 17.22 9.34
C GLN A 123 1.14 16.50 9.77
N PHE A 124 0.75 15.46 9.03
CA PHE A 124 -0.25 14.50 9.46
C PHE A 124 0.36 13.42 10.37
N PRO A 125 -0.42 12.82 11.28
CA PRO A 125 0.05 11.67 12.03
C PRO A 125 0.29 10.47 11.09
N VAL A 126 1.32 9.68 11.40
CA VAL A 126 1.58 8.39 10.71
C VAL A 126 0.42 7.43 10.94
N LYS A 127 -0.16 7.49 12.14
CA LYS A 127 -1.35 6.75 12.54
C LYS A 127 -2.07 7.44 13.69
N VAL A 128 -3.34 7.08 13.88
CA VAL A 128 -4.12 7.45 15.06
C VAL A 128 -4.47 6.17 15.81
N HIS A 129 -3.98 6.00 17.04
CA HIS A 129 -3.95 4.72 17.75
C HIS A 129 -4.56 4.77 19.14
N SER A 130 -5.01 3.63 19.65
CA SER A 130 -5.57 3.48 20.99
C SER A 130 -4.78 2.53 21.90
N THR A 131 -3.91 1.71 21.34
CA THR A 131 -3.13 0.71 22.09
C THR A 131 -1.69 1.14 22.27
N ASN A 132 -1.10 0.79 23.42
CA ASN A 132 0.33 0.95 23.62
C ASN A 132 1.11 -0.18 22.91
N ILE A 133 2.42 0.00 22.77
CA ILE A 133 3.26 -0.92 22.01
C ILE A 133 3.32 -2.32 22.65
N LEU A 134 3.32 -2.40 23.99
CA LEU A 134 3.41 -3.65 24.72
C LEU A 134 2.13 -4.47 24.54
N ASP A 135 0.96 -3.85 24.70
CA ASP A 135 -0.34 -4.52 24.49
C ASP A 135 -0.46 -5.03 23.07
N ARG A 136 -0.05 -4.23 22.09
CA ARG A 136 -0.03 -4.64 20.68
C ARG A 136 0.81 -5.91 20.47
N TYR A 137 2.03 -5.96 21.03
CA TYR A 137 2.88 -7.13 20.93
C TYR A 137 2.28 -8.37 21.60
N LEU A 138 1.68 -8.22 22.77
CA LEU A 138 1.03 -9.31 23.48
C LEU A 138 -0.17 -9.84 22.68
N HIS A 139 -1.05 -8.97 22.18
CA HIS A 139 -2.18 -9.39 21.34
C HIS A 139 -1.70 -10.09 20.07
N SER A 140 -0.69 -9.54 19.39
CA SER A 140 -0.08 -10.16 18.20
C SER A 140 0.52 -11.52 18.51
N LEU A 141 1.26 -11.65 19.62
CA LEU A 141 1.90 -12.90 20.05
C LEU A 141 0.88 -14.02 20.22
N PHE A 142 -0.30 -13.70 20.78
CA PHE A 142 -1.38 -14.67 20.99
C PHE A 142 -2.37 -14.75 19.83
N SER A 143 -2.11 -14.09 18.70
CA SER A 143 -3.00 -14.02 17.52
C SER A 143 -4.40 -13.53 17.88
N ARG A 144 -4.50 -12.56 18.79
CA ARG A 144 -5.75 -11.95 19.23
C ARG A 144 -5.93 -10.59 18.57
N GLU A 145 -7.17 -10.21 18.37
CA GLU A 145 -7.52 -8.85 17.97
C GLU A 145 -7.16 -7.83 19.05
N GLN A 146 -6.76 -6.63 18.63
CA GLN A 146 -6.51 -5.54 19.58
C GLN A 146 -7.82 -4.98 20.14
N PRO A 147 -7.85 -4.55 21.41
CA PRO A 147 -9.00 -3.88 22.00
C PRO A 147 -9.20 -2.49 21.38
N THR A 148 -10.45 -2.08 21.24
CA THR A 148 -10.85 -0.80 20.61
C THR A 148 -11.50 0.19 21.56
N SER A 149 -11.59 -0.12 22.86
CA SER A 149 -12.31 0.67 23.86
C SER A 149 -11.64 1.99 24.27
N ALA A 150 -10.32 2.12 24.06
CA ALA A 150 -9.61 3.34 24.40
C ALA A 150 -9.72 4.40 23.28
N PRO A 151 -9.78 5.70 23.63
CA PRO A 151 -9.80 6.78 22.65
C PRO A 151 -8.56 6.80 21.75
N LEU A 152 -8.77 7.20 20.51
CA LEU A 152 -7.72 7.37 19.50
C LEU A 152 -6.81 8.56 19.83
N LYS A 153 -5.49 8.38 19.66
CA LYS A 153 -4.45 9.41 19.86
C LYS A 153 -3.49 9.46 18.66
N PRO A 154 -3.07 10.64 18.20
CA PRO A 154 -2.17 10.76 17.06
C PRO A 154 -0.73 10.36 17.38
N LYS A 155 -0.05 9.70 16.44
CA LYS A 155 1.38 9.41 16.47
C LYS A 155 2.04 9.93 15.18
N TYR A 156 3.12 10.73 15.30
CA TYR A 156 3.74 11.46 14.19
C TYR A 156 5.09 10.90 13.74
N ILE A 157 5.56 9.86 14.39
CA ILE A 157 6.83 9.19 14.08
C ILE A 157 6.60 7.69 13.89
N THR A 158 7.45 7.07 13.09
CA THR A 158 7.43 5.62 12.83
C THR A 158 7.83 4.80 14.07
N ALA A 159 7.84 3.49 13.95
CA ALA A 159 8.37 2.60 14.98
C ALA A 159 9.88 2.80 15.22
N HIS A 160 10.61 3.21 14.19
CA HIS A 160 12.04 3.52 14.25
C HIS A 160 12.37 4.96 14.66
N ASN A 161 11.40 5.71 15.22
CA ASN A 161 11.52 7.12 15.58
C ASN A 161 11.94 8.04 14.42
N THR A 162 11.55 7.72 13.21
CA THR A 162 11.78 8.50 12.00
C THR A 162 10.50 9.17 11.53
N ILE A 163 10.63 10.16 10.65
CA ILE A 163 9.50 10.87 10.04
C ILE A 163 9.14 10.16 8.74
N SER A 164 7.85 9.77 8.59
CA SER A 164 7.30 9.24 7.35
C SER A 164 6.78 10.39 6.49
N LEU A 165 7.21 10.46 5.24
CA LEU A 165 6.80 11.52 4.31
C LEU A 165 5.62 11.10 3.43
N ASP A 166 5.53 9.81 3.09
CA ASP A 166 4.55 9.26 2.16
C ASP A 166 3.10 9.39 2.65
N GLY A 167 2.87 9.24 3.97
CA GLY A 167 1.54 9.40 4.55
C GLY A 167 0.93 10.78 4.31
N ASN A 168 1.73 11.85 4.39
CA ASN A 168 1.26 13.22 4.11
C ASN A 168 0.78 13.37 2.66
N ALA A 169 1.57 12.91 1.70
CA ALA A 169 1.22 13.01 0.29
C ALA A 169 0.03 12.10 -0.06
N LEU A 170 -0.03 10.88 0.50
CA LEU A 170 -1.13 9.93 0.27
C LEU A 170 -2.47 10.45 0.81
N LEU A 171 -2.49 11.12 1.95
CA LEU A 171 -3.73 11.74 2.46
C LEU A 171 -4.22 12.88 1.58
N VAL A 172 -3.32 13.68 0.99
CA VAL A 172 -3.70 14.68 -0.02
C VAL A 172 -4.31 14.00 -1.25
N ILE A 173 -3.68 12.95 -1.78
CA ILE A 173 -4.19 12.18 -2.92
C ILE A 173 -5.57 11.58 -2.59
N ALA A 174 -5.72 10.95 -1.42
CA ALA A 174 -6.98 10.35 -0.98
C ALA A 174 -8.11 11.38 -0.84
N ALA A 175 -7.81 12.56 -0.30
CA ALA A 175 -8.79 13.65 -0.17
C ALA A 175 -9.27 14.17 -1.54
N LEU A 176 -8.35 14.34 -2.49
CA LEU A 176 -8.69 14.80 -3.83
C LEU A 176 -9.42 13.71 -4.65
N ASN A 177 -9.04 12.44 -4.50
CA ASN A 177 -9.78 11.33 -5.08
C ASN A 177 -11.21 11.25 -4.51
N TYR A 178 -11.36 11.38 -3.19
CA TYR A 178 -12.68 11.43 -2.54
C TYR A 178 -13.56 12.51 -3.15
N VAL A 179 -13.05 13.74 -3.26
CA VAL A 179 -13.82 14.87 -3.84
C VAL A 179 -14.20 14.60 -5.30
N THR A 180 -13.28 14.04 -6.08
CA THR A 180 -13.54 13.73 -7.49
C THR A 180 -14.62 12.66 -7.65
N GLN A 181 -14.61 11.64 -6.80
CA GLN A 181 -15.56 10.52 -6.89
C GLN A 181 -16.92 10.82 -6.24
N SER A 182 -16.94 11.55 -5.11
CA SER A 182 -18.17 11.85 -4.37
C SER A 182 -18.86 13.14 -4.81
N GLY A 183 -18.12 14.07 -5.43
CA GLY A 183 -18.61 15.43 -5.74
C GLY A 183 -18.70 16.36 -4.52
N ASP A 184 -18.15 16.00 -3.35
CA ASP A 184 -18.20 16.84 -2.13
C ASP A 184 -17.24 18.03 -2.22
N THR A 185 -17.63 19.04 -2.99
CA THR A 185 -16.88 20.29 -3.15
C THR A 185 -16.80 21.10 -1.87
N ALA A 186 -17.80 21.01 -0.99
CA ALA A 186 -17.80 21.70 0.30
C ALA A 186 -16.64 21.20 1.19
N PHE A 187 -16.41 19.88 1.23
CA PHE A 187 -15.25 19.29 1.91
C PHE A 187 -13.94 19.85 1.35
N LEU A 188 -13.81 19.95 0.02
CA LEU A 188 -12.61 20.48 -0.61
C LEU A 188 -12.36 21.94 -0.19
N HIS A 189 -13.36 22.80 -0.32
CA HIS A 189 -13.21 24.22 -0.01
C HIS A 189 -12.84 24.45 1.46
N TYR A 190 -13.45 23.70 2.36
CA TYR A 190 -13.16 23.80 3.80
C TYR A 190 -11.72 23.33 4.13
N HIS A 191 -11.26 22.23 3.52
CA HIS A 191 -9.97 21.62 3.84
C HIS A 191 -8.82 22.04 2.89
N TRP A 192 -9.08 22.83 1.84
CA TRP A 192 -8.06 23.28 0.89
C TRP A 192 -6.81 23.89 1.55
N PRO A 193 -6.94 24.78 2.58
CA PRO A 193 -5.77 25.31 3.28
C PRO A 193 -4.94 24.20 3.97
N ALA A 194 -5.59 23.22 4.58
CA ALA A 194 -4.92 22.09 5.26
C ALA A 194 -4.16 21.19 4.28
N LEU A 195 -4.77 20.90 3.11
CA LEU A 195 -4.11 20.11 2.05
C LEU A 195 -2.87 20.82 1.50
N LYS A 196 -2.95 22.15 1.30
CA LYS A 196 -1.78 22.95 0.90
C LYS A 196 -0.69 22.93 1.97
N GLN A 197 -1.07 23.08 3.24
CA GLN A 197 -0.11 23.09 4.33
C GLN A 197 0.63 21.75 4.45
N ALA A 198 -0.03 20.63 4.10
CA ALA A 198 0.62 19.32 4.01
C ALA A 198 1.75 19.29 2.95
N ILE A 199 1.54 19.97 1.83
CA ILE A 199 2.58 20.10 0.79
C ILE A 199 3.72 21.02 1.25
N VAL A 200 3.42 22.14 1.88
CA VAL A 200 4.45 23.04 2.45
C VAL A 200 5.35 22.27 3.43
N TRP A 201 4.75 21.42 4.25
CA TRP A 201 5.52 20.57 5.17
C TRP A 201 6.41 19.55 4.41
N LEU A 202 5.94 18.95 3.34
CA LEU A 202 6.76 18.07 2.50
C LEU A 202 7.91 18.82 1.84
N GLU A 203 7.67 20.01 1.32
CA GLU A 203 8.67 20.88 0.69
C GLU A 203 9.84 21.22 1.63
N ALA A 204 9.58 21.34 2.94
CA ALA A 204 10.63 21.54 3.93
C ALA A 204 11.62 20.35 4.04
N HIS A 205 11.25 19.17 3.49
CA HIS A 205 12.11 18.00 3.40
C HIS A 205 12.72 17.81 2.00
N ALA A 206 12.45 18.71 1.07
CA ALA A 206 13.11 18.72 -0.23
C ALA A 206 14.50 19.39 -0.16
N LYS A 207 15.42 18.97 -1.01
CA LYS A 207 16.68 19.67 -1.19
C LYS A 207 16.51 20.77 -2.23
N GLU A 208 16.97 21.98 -1.93
CA GLU A 208 16.75 23.19 -2.73
C GLU A 208 17.16 23.08 -4.21
N LYS A 209 18.15 22.23 -4.52
CA LYS A 209 18.73 22.15 -5.88
C LYS A 209 17.98 21.23 -6.85
N ASP A 210 17.17 20.28 -6.37
CA ASP A 210 16.58 19.23 -7.21
C ASP A 210 15.11 18.92 -6.93
N HIS A 211 14.48 19.67 -6.03
CA HIS A 211 13.06 19.54 -5.66
C HIS A 211 12.63 18.17 -5.13
N LEU A 212 13.59 17.22 -4.94
CA LEU A 212 13.28 15.87 -4.47
C LEU A 212 13.31 15.80 -2.94
N LEU A 213 12.34 15.07 -2.39
CA LEU A 213 12.28 14.78 -0.96
C LEU A 213 13.45 13.89 -0.53
N PHE A 214 13.97 14.20 0.66
CA PHE A 214 15.04 13.46 1.30
C PHE A 214 14.54 12.82 2.59
N GLN A 215 14.48 11.49 2.64
CA GLN A 215 13.96 10.73 3.78
C GLN A 215 15.07 10.12 4.65
N SER A 216 14.72 9.84 5.91
CA SER A 216 15.55 9.06 6.86
C SER A 216 15.49 7.56 6.55
N PRO A 217 16.39 6.73 7.10
CA PRO A 217 16.25 5.27 7.04
C PRO A 217 14.92 4.80 7.68
N PHE A 218 14.36 3.69 7.22
CA PHE A 218 13.16 3.06 7.79
C PHE A 218 11.93 3.98 7.87
N SER A 219 11.76 4.93 6.94
CA SER A 219 10.73 5.97 7.05
C SER A 219 9.63 5.93 5.99
N ASP A 220 9.73 5.05 5.01
CA ASP A 220 8.69 4.83 4.01
C ASP A 220 7.98 3.46 4.22
N TRP A 221 7.19 3.03 3.23
CA TRP A 221 6.44 1.78 3.33
C TRP A 221 7.31 0.54 3.57
N ALA A 222 8.55 0.52 3.03
CA ALA A 222 9.51 -0.55 3.29
C ALA A 222 10.34 -0.24 4.55
N ASP A 223 9.65 -0.04 5.65
CA ASP A 223 10.20 0.40 6.93
C ASP A 223 11.06 -0.64 7.67
N SER A 224 11.26 -1.82 7.10
CA SER A 224 12.28 -2.77 7.53
C SER A 224 13.62 -2.60 6.78
N ILE A 225 13.72 -1.65 5.85
CA ILE A 225 14.94 -1.43 5.05
C ILE A 225 15.53 -0.05 5.34
N ALA A 226 16.82 0.00 5.63
CA ALA A 226 17.56 1.24 5.90
C ALA A 226 17.85 2.05 4.62
N ARG A 227 16.88 2.19 3.73
CA ARG A 227 16.99 3.06 2.55
C ARG A 227 16.72 4.51 2.94
N ARG A 228 17.62 5.39 2.56
CA ARG A 228 17.62 6.80 2.93
C ARG A 228 17.95 7.70 1.74
N GLY A 229 17.78 8.98 1.93
CA GLY A 229 18.09 9.96 0.91
C GLY A 229 16.89 10.16 -0.04
N ARG A 230 17.19 10.38 -1.30
CA ARG A 230 16.16 10.43 -2.34
C ARG A 230 15.74 9.02 -2.69
N VAL A 231 14.49 8.66 -2.41
CA VAL A 231 13.92 7.35 -2.71
C VAL A 231 12.82 7.52 -3.75
N LEU A 232 12.84 6.71 -4.79
CA LEU A 232 11.90 6.79 -5.92
C LEU A 232 10.45 6.79 -5.46
N TYR A 233 10.05 5.81 -4.65
CA TYR A 233 8.68 5.66 -4.16
C TYR A 233 8.13 6.95 -3.52
N THR A 234 8.85 7.52 -2.58
CA THR A 234 8.43 8.71 -1.85
C THR A 234 8.28 9.91 -2.78
N ASN A 235 9.19 10.05 -3.77
CA ASN A 235 9.16 11.15 -4.72
C ASN A 235 8.08 11.00 -5.79
N VAL A 236 7.73 9.79 -6.21
CA VAL A 236 6.59 9.54 -7.11
C VAL A 236 5.26 9.91 -6.44
N ILE A 237 5.08 9.54 -5.16
CA ILE A 237 3.87 9.92 -4.41
C ILE A 237 3.80 11.43 -4.20
N TYR A 238 4.91 12.08 -3.87
CA TYR A 238 4.97 13.53 -3.74
C TYR A 238 4.62 14.23 -5.05
N TRP A 239 5.20 13.80 -6.17
CA TRP A 239 4.84 14.30 -7.49
C TRP A 239 3.33 14.16 -7.76
N LYS A 240 2.77 12.99 -7.45
CA LYS A 240 1.33 12.73 -7.67
C LYS A 240 0.46 13.67 -6.84
N ALA A 241 0.81 13.93 -5.57
CA ALA A 241 0.06 14.86 -4.74
C ALA A 241 0.07 16.29 -5.31
N LEU A 242 1.20 16.78 -5.82
CA LEU A 242 1.32 18.07 -6.50
C LEU A 242 0.47 18.10 -7.77
N HIS A 243 0.53 17.06 -8.58
CA HIS A 243 -0.23 16.93 -9.82
C HIS A 243 -1.75 16.96 -9.55
N GLU A 244 -2.23 16.20 -8.57
CA GLU A 244 -3.65 16.17 -8.19
C GLU A 244 -4.13 17.54 -7.65
N LEU A 245 -3.32 18.24 -6.85
CA LEU A 245 -3.64 19.59 -6.41
C LEU A 245 -3.73 20.59 -7.58
N ALA A 246 -2.87 20.44 -8.59
CA ALA A 246 -2.94 21.24 -9.80
C ALA A 246 -4.24 20.97 -10.58
N LEU A 247 -4.62 19.71 -10.73
CA LEU A 247 -5.87 19.32 -11.39
C LEU A 247 -7.08 19.85 -10.63
N ALA A 248 -7.18 19.58 -9.34
CA ALA A 248 -8.27 20.04 -8.49
C ALA A 248 -8.35 21.59 -8.45
N GLY A 249 -7.20 22.26 -8.33
CA GLY A 249 -7.15 23.71 -8.32
C GLY A 249 -7.67 24.35 -9.62
N ARG A 250 -7.40 23.73 -10.77
CA ARG A 250 -7.98 24.14 -12.07
C ARG A 250 -9.49 23.95 -12.10
N GLN A 251 -9.95 22.79 -11.64
CA GLN A 251 -11.36 22.40 -11.69
C GLN A 251 -12.24 23.20 -10.73
N TYR A 252 -11.74 23.48 -9.51
CA TYR A 252 -12.53 24.05 -8.41
C TYR A 252 -12.22 25.52 -8.10
N GLY A 253 -11.55 26.25 -9.01
CA GLY A 253 -11.46 27.73 -8.96
C GLY A 253 -10.18 28.28 -8.32
N TYR A 254 -9.23 27.46 -7.89
CA TYR A 254 -7.93 27.88 -7.31
C TYR A 254 -6.83 28.05 -8.38
N LYS A 255 -7.13 28.77 -9.47
CA LYS A 255 -6.30 28.83 -10.70
C LYS A 255 -4.86 29.28 -10.48
N ALA A 256 -4.63 30.30 -9.62
CA ALA A 256 -3.28 30.80 -9.34
C ALA A 256 -2.41 29.73 -8.61
N GLU A 257 -2.99 29.05 -7.63
CA GLU A 257 -2.35 28.00 -6.87
C GLU A 257 -2.12 26.74 -7.73
N ALA A 258 -3.10 26.40 -8.57
CA ALA A 258 -2.98 25.33 -9.55
C ALA A 258 -1.77 25.49 -10.47
N LYS A 259 -1.52 26.71 -10.98
CA LYS A 259 -0.34 26.99 -11.80
C LYS A 259 0.97 26.77 -11.04
N ASN A 260 1.01 27.13 -9.76
CA ASN A 260 2.19 26.90 -8.92
C ASN A 260 2.43 25.40 -8.69
N PHE A 261 1.37 24.64 -8.36
CA PHE A 261 1.48 23.19 -8.19
C PHE A 261 1.89 22.48 -9.48
N ASP A 262 1.37 22.90 -10.62
CA ASP A 262 1.71 22.37 -11.93
C ASP A 262 3.20 22.58 -12.26
N THR A 263 3.71 23.79 -12.01
CA THR A 263 5.14 24.10 -12.17
C THR A 263 6.01 23.20 -11.27
N LYS A 264 5.63 23.06 -10.00
CA LYS A 264 6.35 22.20 -9.05
C LYS A 264 6.29 20.73 -9.46
N ALA A 265 5.11 20.24 -9.88
CA ALA A 265 4.95 18.86 -10.36
C ALA A 265 5.85 18.57 -11.56
N GLU A 266 5.94 19.50 -12.51
CA GLU A 266 6.83 19.35 -13.68
C GLU A 266 8.32 19.33 -13.26
N GLN A 267 8.74 20.21 -12.36
CA GLN A 267 10.11 20.22 -11.81
C GLN A 267 10.46 18.90 -11.11
N VAL A 268 9.55 18.38 -10.27
CA VAL A 268 9.74 17.10 -9.58
C VAL A 268 9.76 15.94 -10.59
N LYS A 269 8.90 15.94 -11.62
CA LYS A 269 8.90 14.93 -12.68
C LYS A 269 10.23 14.90 -13.43
N GLN A 270 10.75 16.06 -13.81
CA GLN A 270 12.06 16.16 -14.48
C GLN A 270 13.18 15.67 -13.56
N ALA A 271 13.16 16.06 -12.28
CA ALA A 271 14.13 15.61 -11.30
C ALA A 271 14.08 14.09 -11.06
N ILE A 272 12.87 13.49 -11.00
CA ILE A 272 12.71 12.03 -10.91
C ILE A 272 13.34 11.34 -12.11
N ASN A 273 13.05 11.81 -13.33
CA ASN A 273 13.61 11.24 -14.55
C ASN A 273 15.15 11.38 -14.59
N GLY A 274 15.69 12.54 -14.25
CA GLY A 274 17.14 12.78 -14.26
C GLY A 274 17.90 12.02 -13.17
N HIS A 275 17.25 11.73 -12.04
CA HIS A 275 17.91 11.14 -10.87
C HIS A 275 17.80 9.61 -10.80
N PHE A 276 16.66 9.05 -11.24
CA PHE A 276 16.37 7.63 -11.03
C PHE A 276 16.35 6.81 -12.31
N TRP A 277 16.06 7.41 -13.48
CA TRP A 277 16.00 6.66 -14.72
C TRP A 277 17.38 6.19 -15.16
N ARG A 278 17.49 4.90 -15.42
CA ARG A 278 18.71 4.28 -15.95
C ARG A 278 18.37 3.61 -17.29
N ALA A 279 18.73 4.27 -18.38
CA ALA A 279 18.46 3.78 -19.74
C ALA A 279 19.14 2.45 -20.05
N ASP A 280 20.32 2.23 -19.48
CA ASP A 280 21.08 0.98 -19.59
C ASP A 280 20.43 -0.20 -18.85
N LEU A 281 19.67 0.09 -17.76
CA LEU A 281 18.93 -0.92 -17.01
C LEU A 281 17.48 -1.06 -17.48
N GLY A 282 16.91 -0.01 -18.07
CA GLY A 282 15.54 0.03 -18.55
C GLY A 282 14.48 0.24 -17.47
N TYR A 283 14.84 0.80 -16.31
CA TYR A 283 13.93 1.11 -15.20
C TYR A 283 14.46 2.25 -14.31
N PHE A 284 13.59 2.76 -13.44
CA PHE A 284 14.01 3.65 -12.36
C PHE A 284 14.62 2.86 -11.21
N VAL A 285 15.83 3.22 -10.80
CA VAL A 285 16.49 2.62 -9.63
C VAL A 285 15.85 3.07 -8.32
N THR A 286 15.99 2.28 -7.26
CA THR A 286 15.39 2.57 -5.95
C THR A 286 15.90 3.89 -5.36
N ASN A 287 17.23 4.10 -5.36
CA ASN A 287 17.92 5.32 -4.93
C ASN A 287 19.39 5.29 -5.42
N GLN A 288 20.20 6.25 -4.98
CA GLN A 288 21.61 6.33 -5.37
C GLN A 288 22.50 5.17 -4.86
N VAL A 289 22.07 4.48 -3.79
CA VAL A 289 22.82 3.37 -3.17
C VAL A 289 22.38 2.02 -3.75
N PHE A 290 21.09 1.91 -4.09
CA PHE A 290 20.48 0.67 -4.56
C PHE A 290 19.98 0.86 -6.00
N ASP A 291 20.70 0.26 -6.94
CA ASP A 291 20.35 0.24 -8.35
C ASP A 291 19.30 -0.83 -8.73
N ASN A 292 18.73 -1.53 -7.73
CA ASN A 292 17.70 -2.52 -7.95
C ASN A 292 16.37 -1.89 -8.38
N LEU A 293 15.59 -2.65 -9.17
CA LEU A 293 14.21 -2.32 -9.51
C LEU A 293 13.33 -2.57 -8.28
N SER A 294 12.77 -1.51 -7.71
CA SER A 294 11.73 -1.58 -6.69
C SER A 294 10.36 -1.45 -7.35
N SER A 295 9.47 -2.42 -7.10
CA SER A 295 8.14 -2.46 -7.71
C SER A 295 7.32 -1.22 -7.38
N SER A 296 7.33 -0.77 -6.12
CA SER A 296 6.46 0.30 -5.64
C SER A 296 6.62 1.60 -6.42
N GLY A 297 7.85 2.12 -6.55
CA GLY A 297 8.09 3.37 -7.26
C GLY A 297 7.86 3.26 -8.76
N ASN A 298 8.30 2.16 -9.37
CA ASN A 298 8.17 1.94 -10.81
C ASN A 298 6.70 1.74 -11.24
N LEU A 299 5.94 0.91 -10.52
CA LEU A 299 4.53 0.66 -10.84
C LEU A 299 3.66 1.89 -10.63
N LEU A 300 3.87 2.64 -9.55
CA LEU A 300 3.16 3.90 -9.32
C LEU A 300 3.50 4.95 -10.38
N ALA A 301 4.75 5.02 -10.84
CA ALA A 301 5.14 5.94 -11.91
C ALA A 301 4.40 5.65 -13.21
N ILE A 302 4.20 4.36 -13.57
CA ILE A 302 3.41 3.96 -14.74
C ILE A 302 1.92 4.25 -14.49
N ALA A 303 1.37 3.75 -13.40
CA ALA A 303 -0.05 3.83 -13.09
C ALA A 303 -0.58 5.27 -13.01
N TRP A 304 0.29 6.23 -12.69
CA TRP A 304 -0.04 7.66 -12.55
C TRP A 304 0.48 8.54 -13.69
N ASP A 305 0.93 7.97 -14.82
CA ASP A 305 1.39 8.67 -16.02
C ASP A 305 2.61 9.59 -15.83
N LEU A 306 3.50 9.24 -14.90
CA LEU A 306 4.77 9.94 -14.76
C LEU A 306 5.74 9.56 -15.89
N THR A 307 5.72 8.30 -16.30
CA THR A 307 6.58 7.70 -17.32
C THR A 307 6.13 8.02 -18.75
N THR A 308 7.05 7.95 -19.69
CA THR A 308 6.71 7.84 -21.12
C THR A 308 6.26 6.41 -21.46
N PRO A 309 5.48 6.19 -22.55
CA PRO A 309 5.11 4.84 -22.96
C PRO A 309 6.30 3.89 -23.13
N ALA A 310 7.41 4.37 -23.72
CA ALA A 310 8.62 3.57 -23.90
C ALA A 310 9.25 3.16 -22.55
N GLN A 311 9.29 4.07 -21.56
CA GLN A 311 9.74 3.73 -20.21
C GLN A 311 8.81 2.72 -19.54
N SER A 312 7.51 2.89 -19.68
CA SER A 312 6.51 1.98 -19.12
C SER A 312 6.67 0.55 -19.63
N HIS A 313 6.77 0.38 -20.96
CA HIS A 313 6.99 -0.94 -21.55
C HIS A 313 8.32 -1.54 -21.07
N SER A 314 9.40 -0.76 -21.09
CA SER A 314 10.71 -1.23 -20.64
C SER A 314 10.67 -1.72 -19.18
N ILE A 315 10.04 -0.97 -18.26
CA ILE A 315 9.90 -1.37 -16.85
C ILE A 315 9.13 -2.69 -16.72
N LEU A 316 7.97 -2.79 -17.39
CA LEU A 316 7.12 -3.98 -17.31
C LEU A 316 7.82 -5.21 -17.90
N ASP A 317 8.55 -5.06 -18.99
CA ASP A 317 9.34 -6.14 -19.61
C ASP A 317 10.46 -6.61 -18.66
N ARG A 318 11.18 -5.69 -18.00
CA ARG A 318 12.19 -6.03 -16.99
C ARG A 318 11.58 -6.73 -15.79
N MET A 319 10.40 -6.30 -15.31
CA MET A 319 9.71 -6.99 -14.22
C MET A 319 9.31 -8.42 -14.60
N ASN A 320 8.90 -8.64 -15.84
CA ASN A 320 8.58 -9.97 -16.36
C ASN A 320 9.85 -10.83 -16.49
N GLU A 321 10.94 -10.32 -17.09
CA GLU A 321 12.23 -10.98 -17.19
C GLU A 321 12.77 -11.43 -15.83
N PHE A 322 12.63 -10.60 -14.80
CA PHE A 322 13.04 -10.91 -13.43
C PHE A 322 12.07 -11.83 -12.68
N GLY A 323 10.95 -12.21 -13.30
CA GLY A 323 9.95 -13.10 -12.72
C GLY A 323 9.25 -12.54 -11.47
N MET A 324 9.18 -11.21 -11.33
CA MET A 324 8.73 -10.54 -10.10
C MET A 324 7.26 -10.81 -9.73
N ALA A 325 6.47 -11.32 -10.68
CA ALA A 325 5.06 -11.68 -10.46
C ALA A 325 4.84 -13.19 -10.19
N ASN A 326 5.91 -13.97 -9.93
CA ASN A 326 5.84 -15.40 -9.71
C ASN A 326 6.32 -15.80 -8.30
N PRO A 327 5.66 -16.74 -7.63
CA PRO A 327 4.34 -17.34 -7.94
C PRO A 327 3.17 -16.42 -7.55
N VAL A 328 3.42 -15.36 -6.79
CA VAL A 328 2.44 -14.38 -6.31
C VAL A 328 2.86 -12.98 -6.76
N PRO A 329 1.98 -12.20 -7.39
CA PRO A 329 2.26 -10.80 -7.71
C PRO A 329 2.24 -9.92 -6.47
N THR A 330 3.14 -8.98 -6.25
CA THR A 330 4.40 -8.72 -6.93
C THR A 330 5.49 -8.62 -5.87
N GLN A 331 6.66 -9.14 -6.18
CA GLN A 331 7.82 -9.03 -5.30
C GLN A 331 8.22 -7.55 -5.12
N VAL A 332 8.77 -7.23 -3.94
CA VAL A 332 9.18 -5.86 -3.61
C VAL A 332 10.33 -5.37 -4.48
N VAL A 333 11.35 -6.19 -4.66
CA VAL A 333 12.53 -5.88 -5.49
C VAL A 333 13.00 -7.13 -6.23
N HIS A 334 13.60 -6.96 -7.42
CA HIS A 334 14.14 -8.08 -8.19
C HIS A 334 15.40 -8.69 -7.55
N ARG A 335 16.19 -7.89 -6.85
CA ARG A 335 17.41 -8.28 -6.14
C ARG A 335 17.36 -7.78 -4.71
N ALA A 336 17.45 -8.71 -3.75
CA ALA A 336 17.34 -8.41 -2.33
C ALA A 336 18.37 -7.35 -1.88
N TYR A 337 17.98 -6.54 -0.90
CA TYR A 337 18.90 -5.62 -0.24
C TYR A 337 19.97 -6.38 0.55
N PRO A 338 21.20 -5.83 0.69
CA PRO A 338 22.21 -6.42 1.55
C PRO A 338 21.71 -6.56 2.99
N HIS A 339 22.09 -7.66 3.64
CA HIS A 339 21.53 -8.07 4.94
C HIS A 339 21.73 -7.03 6.06
N ASN A 340 22.81 -6.23 6.01
CA ASN A 340 23.09 -5.16 6.96
C ASN A 340 22.14 -3.95 6.83
N PHE A 341 21.39 -3.82 5.74
CA PHE A 341 20.37 -2.79 5.56
C PHE A 341 18.97 -3.23 6.01
N ILE A 342 18.82 -4.51 6.41
CA ILE A 342 17.54 -5.05 6.91
C ILE A 342 17.50 -4.83 8.43
N ALA A 343 16.38 -4.32 8.93
CA ALA A 343 16.15 -4.07 10.35
C ALA A 343 16.42 -5.33 11.20
N LEU A 344 17.03 -5.13 12.36
CA LEU A 344 17.47 -6.23 13.22
C LEU A 344 16.31 -7.12 13.66
N GLU A 345 15.18 -6.52 14.02
CA GLU A 345 13.96 -7.23 14.42
C GLU A 345 13.41 -8.12 13.31
N ASN A 346 13.47 -7.72 12.04
CA ASN A 346 13.07 -8.55 10.91
C ASN A 346 14.00 -9.74 10.70
N ARG A 347 15.32 -9.53 10.92
CA ARG A 347 16.31 -10.61 10.85
C ARG A 347 16.12 -11.62 11.97
N LEU A 348 15.97 -11.14 13.21
CA LEU A 348 15.74 -11.99 14.39
C LEU A 348 14.35 -12.64 14.37
N GLY A 349 13.36 -11.96 13.80
CA GLY A 349 12.01 -12.45 13.60
C GLY A 349 11.87 -13.54 12.52
N GLY A 350 12.96 -13.83 11.78
CA GLY A 350 12.94 -14.83 10.68
C GLY A 350 12.17 -14.36 9.44
N ILE A 351 12.03 -13.05 9.26
CA ILE A 351 11.31 -12.40 8.14
C ILE A 351 12.21 -11.38 7.42
N ALA A 352 13.48 -11.70 7.25
CA ALA A 352 14.42 -10.84 6.54
C ALA A 352 14.00 -10.55 5.08
N ASN A 353 13.15 -11.39 4.50
CA ASN A 353 12.62 -11.23 3.15
C ASN A 353 11.38 -10.33 3.04
N TYR A 354 10.85 -9.82 4.14
CA TYR A 354 9.57 -9.09 4.24
C TYR A 354 9.43 -7.91 3.25
N HIS A 355 10.45 -7.03 3.16
CA HIS A 355 10.52 -5.95 2.18
C HIS A 355 11.64 -6.14 1.14
N THR A 356 11.98 -7.40 0.84
CA THR A 356 12.96 -7.74 -0.22
C THR A 356 12.33 -8.63 -1.27
N SER A 357 12.45 -9.96 -1.14
CA SER A 357 11.93 -10.93 -2.11
C SER A 357 10.50 -11.41 -1.83
N ALA A 358 9.87 -10.99 -0.74
CA ALA A 358 8.47 -11.29 -0.49
C ALA A 358 7.55 -10.52 -1.45
N ALA A 359 6.37 -11.10 -1.72
CA ALA A 359 5.37 -10.49 -2.57
C ALA A 359 4.26 -9.85 -1.73
N TRP A 360 3.80 -8.69 -2.17
CA TRP A 360 2.71 -7.95 -1.56
C TRP A 360 1.58 -7.74 -2.56
N LEU A 361 0.35 -8.09 -2.18
CA LEU A 361 -0.79 -8.01 -3.11
C LEU A 361 -1.12 -6.57 -3.54
N TRP A 362 -0.82 -5.57 -2.70
CA TRP A 362 -0.99 -4.17 -3.10
C TRP A 362 -0.07 -3.77 -4.25
N LEU A 363 1.16 -4.31 -4.30
CA LEU A 363 2.05 -4.15 -5.45
C LEU A 363 1.53 -4.91 -6.67
N GLY A 364 0.95 -6.10 -6.45
CA GLY A 364 0.28 -6.86 -7.50
C GLY A 364 -0.88 -6.09 -8.12
N ALA A 365 -1.69 -5.43 -7.30
CA ALA A 365 -2.78 -4.57 -7.76
C ALA A 365 -2.28 -3.39 -8.63
N TRP A 366 -1.24 -2.68 -8.20
CA TRP A 366 -0.63 -1.63 -9.02
C TRP A 366 0.03 -2.18 -10.28
N HIS A 367 0.55 -3.41 -10.26
CA HIS A 367 1.09 -4.06 -11.46
C HIS A 367 -0.02 -4.35 -12.49
N VAL A 368 -1.18 -4.84 -12.04
CA VAL A 368 -2.38 -4.98 -12.89
C VAL A 368 -2.78 -3.65 -13.50
N ILE A 369 -2.85 -2.58 -12.70
CA ILE A 369 -3.22 -1.25 -13.18
C ILE A 369 -2.20 -0.73 -14.20
N ALA A 370 -0.90 -0.90 -13.94
CA ALA A 370 0.16 -0.49 -14.85
C ALA A 370 0.08 -1.22 -16.21
N LEU A 371 -0.17 -2.54 -16.19
CA LEU A 371 -0.37 -3.34 -17.40
C LEU A 371 -1.64 -2.92 -18.16
N ALA A 372 -2.76 -2.72 -17.45
CA ALA A 372 -4.02 -2.29 -18.06
C ALA A 372 -3.88 -0.93 -18.76
N ARG A 373 -3.20 0.04 -18.13
CA ARG A 373 -2.91 1.36 -18.73
C ARG A 373 -2.04 1.27 -19.99
N MET A 374 -1.20 0.26 -20.08
CA MET A 374 -0.37 0.00 -21.26
C MET A 374 -1.03 -0.95 -22.27
N GLU A 375 -2.33 -1.20 -22.13
CA GLU A 375 -3.13 -2.11 -22.97
C GLU A 375 -2.62 -3.57 -22.99
N ARG A 376 -1.80 -3.97 -21.99
CA ARG A 376 -1.30 -5.35 -21.82
C ARG A 376 -2.32 -6.18 -21.02
N LEU A 377 -3.57 -6.26 -21.55
CA LEU A 377 -4.72 -6.77 -20.79
C LEU A 377 -4.61 -8.26 -20.46
N ALA A 378 -4.06 -9.09 -21.35
CA ALA A 378 -3.86 -10.51 -21.07
C ALA A 378 -2.89 -10.77 -19.90
N GLU A 379 -1.83 -9.96 -19.80
CA GLU A 379 -0.89 -10.04 -18.69
C GLU A 379 -1.53 -9.53 -17.40
N ALA A 380 -2.33 -8.46 -17.48
CA ALA A 380 -3.09 -7.94 -16.33
C ALA A 380 -4.07 -9.00 -15.78
N GLU A 381 -4.79 -9.70 -16.66
CA GLU A 381 -5.68 -10.80 -16.30
C GLU A 381 -4.95 -11.95 -15.61
N LEU A 382 -3.80 -12.36 -16.15
CA LEU A 382 -2.97 -13.40 -15.56
C LEU A 382 -2.54 -13.02 -14.12
N LEU A 383 -2.23 -11.74 -13.87
CA LEU A 383 -1.88 -11.28 -12.54
C LEU A 383 -3.09 -11.25 -11.59
N LEU A 384 -4.26 -10.80 -12.05
CA LEU A 384 -5.49 -10.90 -11.28
C LEU A 384 -5.80 -12.35 -10.90
N TYR A 385 -5.67 -13.27 -11.85
CA TYR A 385 -5.83 -14.69 -11.58
C TYR A 385 -4.84 -15.21 -10.53
N ARG A 386 -3.55 -14.86 -10.64
CA ARG A 386 -2.52 -15.28 -9.65
C ARG A 386 -2.79 -14.73 -8.26
N MET A 387 -3.22 -13.47 -8.13
CA MET A 387 -3.65 -12.89 -6.86
C MET A 387 -4.91 -13.61 -6.36
N GLY A 388 -5.90 -13.79 -7.23
CA GLY A 388 -7.15 -14.46 -6.90
C GLY A 388 -6.95 -15.87 -6.36
N ARG A 389 -6.02 -16.64 -6.92
CA ARG A 389 -5.70 -17.99 -6.43
C ARG A 389 -5.28 -18.02 -4.97
N VAL A 390 -4.45 -17.10 -4.52
CA VAL A 390 -3.99 -17.08 -3.13
C VAL A 390 -5.06 -16.52 -2.21
N VAL A 391 -5.81 -15.51 -2.62
CA VAL A 391 -6.92 -14.94 -1.85
C VAL A 391 -8.04 -15.98 -1.64
N VAL A 392 -8.45 -16.69 -2.69
CA VAL A 392 -9.49 -17.73 -2.61
C VAL A 392 -9.01 -18.95 -1.82
N ARG A 393 -7.75 -19.37 -1.99
CA ARG A 393 -7.17 -20.47 -1.21
C ARG A 393 -7.19 -20.16 0.30
N ASP A 394 -6.80 -18.94 0.66
CA ASP A 394 -6.63 -18.54 2.05
C ASP A 394 -7.96 -18.03 2.67
N GLY A 395 -8.97 -17.74 1.85
CA GLY A 395 -10.26 -17.19 2.26
C GLY A 395 -10.16 -15.76 2.79
N THR A 396 -9.02 -15.09 2.61
CA THR A 396 -8.73 -13.75 3.12
C THR A 396 -7.57 -13.11 2.37
N VAL A 397 -7.46 -11.78 2.46
CA VAL A 397 -6.34 -11.01 1.89
C VAL A 397 -5.23 -10.87 2.93
N HIS A 398 -4.15 -11.61 2.75
CA HIS A 398 -2.95 -11.49 3.58
C HIS A 398 -2.08 -10.28 3.21
N GLU A 399 -1.33 -9.79 4.19
CA GLU A 399 -0.39 -8.69 4.05
C GLU A 399 0.74 -9.03 3.06
N VAL A 400 1.41 -10.17 3.27
CA VAL A 400 2.65 -10.51 2.58
C VAL A 400 2.77 -12.02 2.35
N TYR A 401 3.33 -12.38 1.19
CA TYR A 401 3.54 -13.76 0.75
C TYR A 401 5.04 -14.04 0.55
N ALA A 402 5.45 -15.23 0.99
CA ALA A 402 6.79 -15.73 0.76
C ALA A 402 6.99 -16.15 -0.72
N PRO A 403 8.25 -16.27 -1.20
CA PRO A 403 8.53 -16.78 -2.54
C PRO A 403 7.99 -18.19 -2.83
N THR A 404 7.62 -18.94 -1.79
CA THR A 404 6.95 -20.25 -1.91
C THR A 404 5.48 -20.16 -2.31
N GLY A 405 4.89 -18.97 -2.35
CA GLY A 405 3.47 -18.75 -2.65
C GLY A 405 2.52 -18.93 -1.45
N HIS A 406 3.04 -19.15 -0.25
CA HIS A 406 2.29 -19.15 1.00
C HIS A 406 2.40 -17.78 1.69
N HIS A 407 1.41 -17.41 2.52
CA HIS A 407 1.55 -16.22 3.33
C HIS A 407 2.78 -16.31 4.23
N LEU A 408 3.48 -15.21 4.42
CA LEU A 408 4.72 -15.18 5.18
C LEU A 408 4.46 -15.50 6.65
N SER A 409 5.17 -16.47 7.15
CA SER A 409 5.09 -16.91 8.55
C SER A 409 6.45 -17.37 9.04
N SER A 410 6.78 -17.02 10.28
CA SER A 410 7.93 -17.51 11.01
C SER A 410 7.49 -17.95 12.41
N PHE A 411 8.43 -18.38 13.25
CA PHE A 411 8.13 -18.68 14.65
C PHE A 411 7.53 -17.46 15.39
N TRP A 412 8.03 -16.25 15.10
CA TRP A 412 7.65 -15.01 15.80
C TRP A 412 6.63 -14.17 15.07
N TYR A 413 6.40 -14.42 13.79
CA TYR A 413 5.56 -13.58 12.94
C TYR A 413 4.57 -14.41 12.13
N THR A 414 3.41 -13.85 11.89
CA THR A 414 2.43 -14.32 10.91
C THR A 414 1.88 -13.11 10.18
N SER A 415 1.85 -13.19 8.85
CA SER A 415 1.26 -12.17 7.98
C SER A 415 -0.12 -11.73 8.49
N GLU A 416 -0.35 -10.42 8.56
CA GLU A 416 -1.65 -9.87 8.95
C GLU A 416 -2.74 -10.31 7.97
N ALA A 417 -3.94 -10.58 8.48
CA ALA A 417 -5.11 -10.90 7.65
C ALA A 417 -6.41 -10.65 8.45
N PRO A 418 -7.39 -9.99 7.80
CA PRO A 418 -7.25 -9.27 6.53
C PRO A 418 -6.33 -8.05 6.64
N LEU A 419 -5.69 -7.66 5.53
CA LEU A 419 -5.03 -6.36 5.40
C LEU A 419 -5.82 -5.48 4.45
N THR A 420 -6.40 -4.38 4.96
CA THR A 420 -7.33 -3.52 4.23
C THR A 420 -6.66 -2.76 3.08
N TRP A 421 -5.39 -2.39 3.22
CA TRP A 421 -4.60 -1.77 2.16
C TRP A 421 -4.57 -2.64 0.89
N SER A 422 -4.16 -3.91 1.03
CA SER A 422 -4.14 -4.86 -0.09
C SER A 422 -5.55 -5.16 -0.61
N ALA A 423 -6.52 -5.32 0.29
CA ALA A 423 -7.91 -5.59 -0.07
C ALA A 423 -8.51 -4.44 -0.91
N GLY A 424 -8.34 -3.21 -0.47
CA GLY A 424 -8.82 -2.02 -1.19
C GLY A 424 -8.19 -1.88 -2.59
N LEU A 425 -6.89 -2.15 -2.70
CA LEU A 425 -6.22 -2.07 -4.00
C LEU A 425 -6.57 -3.22 -4.95
N ILE A 426 -6.88 -4.43 -4.44
CA ILE A 426 -7.42 -5.52 -5.28
C ILE A 426 -8.78 -5.10 -5.85
N VAL A 427 -9.67 -4.53 -5.02
CA VAL A 427 -10.94 -3.97 -5.49
C VAL A 427 -10.69 -2.94 -6.59
N TYR A 428 -9.89 -1.93 -6.32
CA TYR A 428 -9.59 -0.86 -7.27
C TYR A 428 -8.99 -1.39 -8.59
N ALA A 429 -8.01 -2.30 -8.52
CA ALA A 429 -7.38 -2.88 -9.70
C ALA A 429 -8.37 -3.68 -10.56
N SER A 430 -9.28 -4.42 -9.93
CA SER A 430 -10.33 -5.18 -10.65
C SER A 430 -11.28 -4.25 -11.42
N TYR A 431 -11.70 -3.15 -10.81
CA TYR A 431 -12.54 -2.14 -11.48
C TYR A 431 -11.79 -1.40 -12.59
N VAL A 432 -10.53 -1.02 -12.36
CA VAL A 432 -9.69 -0.40 -13.41
C VAL A 432 -9.52 -1.35 -14.60
N TYR A 433 -9.16 -2.61 -14.34
CA TYR A 433 -9.04 -3.63 -15.40
C TYR A 433 -10.35 -3.79 -16.18
N GLY A 434 -11.49 -3.92 -15.47
CA GLY A 434 -12.80 -4.04 -16.12
C GLY A 434 -13.14 -2.85 -17.02
N ARG A 435 -12.82 -1.62 -16.62
CA ARG A 435 -13.00 -0.42 -17.46
C ARG A 435 -12.14 -0.47 -18.72
N HIS A 436 -10.88 -0.88 -18.63
CA HIS A 436 -9.99 -1.01 -19.81
C HIS A 436 -10.45 -2.12 -20.76
N VAL A 437 -10.92 -3.26 -20.24
CA VAL A 437 -11.52 -4.33 -21.08
C VAL A 437 -12.74 -3.82 -21.82
N ALA A 438 -13.67 -3.14 -21.14
CA ALA A 438 -14.86 -2.59 -21.77
C ALA A 438 -14.52 -1.56 -22.88
N GLN A 439 -13.54 -0.70 -22.64
CA GLN A 439 -13.07 0.26 -23.65
C GLN A 439 -12.45 -0.44 -24.86
N ALA A 440 -11.66 -1.46 -24.66
CA ALA A 440 -11.02 -2.22 -25.74
C ALA A 440 -12.04 -3.00 -26.59
N GLN A 441 -13.08 -3.58 -25.96
CA GLN A 441 -14.20 -4.22 -26.66
C GLN A 441 -14.98 -3.24 -27.52
N GLN A 442 -15.24 -2.02 -27.02
CA GLN A 442 -15.88 -0.95 -27.79
C GLN A 442 -15.06 -0.53 -29.01
N GLN A 443 -13.73 -0.66 -28.96
CA GLN A 443 -12.81 -0.39 -30.08
C GLN A 443 -12.66 -1.58 -31.05
N GLY A 444 -13.42 -2.68 -30.88
CA GLY A 444 -13.37 -3.87 -31.73
C GLY A 444 -12.09 -4.71 -31.57
N LYS A 445 -11.34 -4.53 -30.49
CA LYS A 445 -10.19 -5.37 -30.18
C LYS A 445 -10.70 -6.70 -29.60
N ASP A 446 -10.53 -7.79 -30.33
CA ASP A 446 -10.89 -9.14 -29.85
C ASP A 446 -9.77 -9.71 -28.99
N PHE A 447 -10.09 -10.08 -27.75
CA PHE A 447 -9.17 -10.68 -26.79
C PHE A 447 -9.41 -12.18 -26.57
N SER A 448 -10.28 -12.81 -27.37
CA SER A 448 -10.65 -14.23 -27.24
C SER A 448 -9.56 -15.21 -27.71
N ALA A 449 -8.40 -14.74 -28.16
CA ALA A 449 -7.39 -15.54 -28.88
C ALA A 449 -6.02 -15.62 -28.16
N ILE A 450 -5.96 -15.49 -26.79
CA ILE A 450 -4.71 -15.74 -26.08
C ILE A 450 -4.90 -16.74 -24.92
#